data_73f6b852179cd4956b2c63358e6d1526
#
_entry.id   73f6b852179cd4956b2c63358e6d1526
#
_cell.length_a   1.000
_cell.length_b   1.000
_cell.length_c   1.000
_cell.angle_alpha   90.00
_cell.angle_beta   90.00
_cell.angle_gamma   90.00
#
_symmetry.space_group_name_H-M   'P 1'
#
loop_
_entity.id
_entity.type
_entity.pdbx_description
1 polymer ?
#
loop_
_entity_poly.entity_id
_entity_poly.type
_entity_poly.pdbx_seq_one_letter_code
_entity_poly.pdbx_strand_id
1 'polypeptide(L)'
;MHTNNPTIINMTKVIKTKFVLPSGNWFSGFTCNTATKTVCFNYRDRRRDGQIARKYTIKFNDELKVTDIIAVSIKGSRIERFGNCRAEKLCRELLMRALDSQKQKEQEEKEQQEEIPYFKESPTKWYLGPIFFVIMFLAYLGLFILALYNVRL
;
A
#
# COMPACT_ATOMS: atom_id res chain seq x y z
N MET A 1 4.27 29.54 0.22
CA MET A 1 3.17 28.66 -0.28
C MET A 1 3.75 27.29 -0.57
N HIS A 2 3.63 26.34 0.36
CA HIS A 2 4.03 24.96 0.13
C HIS A 2 2.81 24.21 -0.41
N THR A 3 2.83 23.89 -1.70
CA THR A 3 1.89 22.96 -2.31
C THR A 3 2.28 21.54 -1.90
N ASN A 4 1.60 21.01 -0.90
CA ASN A 4 1.64 19.58 -0.61
C ASN A 4 0.97 18.83 -1.77
N ASN A 5 1.77 18.39 -2.75
CA ASN A 5 1.32 17.41 -3.72
C ASN A 5 1.08 16.10 -2.97
N PRO A 6 -0.16 15.58 -2.93
CA PRO A 6 -0.40 14.26 -2.38
C PRO A 6 0.37 13.25 -3.24
N THR A 7 1.31 12.55 -2.62
CA THR A 7 2.02 11.44 -3.24
C THR A 7 0.97 10.40 -3.62
N ILE A 8 0.62 10.31 -4.90
CA ILE A 8 -0.28 9.29 -5.43
C ILE A 8 0.44 7.96 -5.25
N ILE A 9 0.12 7.25 -4.18
CA ILE A 9 0.63 5.90 -3.93
C ILE A 9 -0.02 5.01 -4.98
N ASN A 10 0.73 4.65 -6.02
CA ASN A 10 0.32 3.71 -7.06
C ASN A 10 0.18 2.31 -6.44
N MET A 11 -0.96 2.02 -5.84
CA MET A 11 -1.23 0.70 -5.29
C MET A 11 -1.61 -0.28 -6.42
N THR A 12 -0.63 -1.02 -6.90
CA THR A 12 -0.88 -2.16 -7.78
C THR A 12 -1.17 -3.39 -6.93
N LYS A 13 -2.43 -3.83 -6.88
CA LYS A 13 -2.84 -5.03 -6.15
C LYS A 13 -2.80 -6.25 -7.07
N VAL A 14 -2.00 -7.25 -6.72
CA VAL A 14 -1.97 -8.55 -7.38
C VAL A 14 -3.07 -9.44 -6.82
N ILE A 15 -3.93 -9.99 -7.68
CA ILE A 15 -5.06 -10.83 -7.30
C ILE A 15 -4.83 -12.24 -7.84
N LYS A 16 -4.73 -13.22 -6.93
CA LYS A 16 -4.56 -14.64 -7.27
C LYS A 16 -5.91 -15.26 -7.68
N THR A 17 -6.49 -14.80 -8.77
CA THR A 17 -7.74 -15.32 -9.32
C THR A 17 -7.47 -15.97 -10.66
N LYS A 18 -8.14 -17.09 -10.93
CA LYS A 18 -8.13 -17.79 -12.20
C LYS A 18 -9.55 -17.84 -12.74
N PHE A 19 -9.73 -17.41 -13.98
CA PHE A 19 -11.01 -17.48 -14.68
C PHE A 19 -10.90 -18.43 -15.86
N VAL A 20 -11.62 -19.56 -15.82
CA VAL A 20 -11.55 -20.62 -16.83
C VAL A 20 -12.65 -20.38 -17.88
N LEU A 21 -12.26 -20.44 -19.15
CA LEU A 21 -13.17 -20.34 -20.29
C LEU A 21 -13.73 -21.74 -20.65
N PRO A 22 -14.88 -21.79 -21.35
CA PRO A 22 -15.44 -23.07 -21.84
C PRO A 22 -14.47 -23.87 -22.73
N SER A 23 -13.55 -23.20 -23.44
CA SER A 23 -12.50 -23.82 -24.24
C SER A 23 -11.41 -24.51 -23.44
N GLY A 24 -11.44 -24.41 -22.10
CA GLY A 24 -10.40 -24.88 -21.19
C GLY A 24 -9.19 -23.95 -21.08
N ASN A 25 -9.13 -22.87 -21.86
CA ASN A 25 -8.17 -21.81 -21.69
C ASN A 25 -8.57 -20.95 -20.48
N TRP A 26 -7.66 -20.14 -19.94
CA TRP A 26 -7.96 -19.35 -18.74
C TRP A 26 -7.26 -18.01 -18.71
N PHE A 27 -7.85 -17.09 -17.95
CA PHE A 27 -7.23 -15.85 -17.55
C PHE A 27 -6.66 -15.97 -16.15
N SER A 28 -5.51 -15.37 -15.90
CA SER A 28 -4.82 -15.38 -14.60
C SER A 28 -3.90 -14.20 -14.44
N GLY A 29 -3.38 -14.01 -13.22
CA GLY A 29 -2.43 -12.94 -12.92
C GLY A 29 -3.08 -11.56 -13.06
N PHE A 30 -4.26 -11.39 -12.46
CA PHE A 30 -4.95 -10.12 -12.44
C PHE A 30 -4.22 -9.13 -11.54
N THR A 31 -3.95 -7.94 -12.07
CA THR A 31 -3.38 -6.83 -11.34
C THR A 31 -4.26 -5.60 -11.55
N CYS A 32 -4.66 -4.95 -10.46
CA CYS A 32 -5.46 -3.73 -10.50
C CYS A 32 -4.62 -2.54 -10.08
N ASN A 33 -4.58 -1.50 -10.91
CA ASN A 33 -4.03 -0.20 -10.57
C ASN A 33 -5.20 0.77 -10.38
N THR A 34 -5.43 1.19 -9.13
CA THR A 34 -6.55 2.06 -8.77
C THR A 34 -6.38 3.50 -9.24
N ALA A 35 -5.14 4.00 -9.30
CA ALA A 35 -4.85 5.36 -9.75
C ALA A 35 -5.12 5.55 -11.25
N THR A 36 -4.74 4.56 -12.08
CA THR A 36 -4.97 4.60 -13.53
C THR A 36 -6.25 3.90 -13.95
N LYS A 37 -7.00 3.31 -13.00
CA LYS A 37 -8.20 2.50 -13.24
C LYS A 37 -7.99 1.44 -14.32
N THR A 38 -6.86 0.75 -14.24
CA THR A 38 -6.49 -0.30 -15.20
C THR A 38 -6.45 -1.66 -14.53
N VAL A 39 -6.91 -2.66 -15.27
CA VAL A 39 -6.79 -4.08 -14.90
C VAL A 39 -5.98 -4.80 -15.97
N CYS A 40 -4.88 -5.41 -15.55
CA CYS A 40 -4.04 -6.23 -16.43
C CYS A 40 -4.21 -7.71 -16.07
N PHE A 41 -4.17 -8.58 -17.07
CA PHE A 41 -4.22 -10.03 -16.88
C PHE A 41 -3.62 -10.77 -18.06
N ASN A 42 -3.34 -12.07 -17.86
CA ASN A 42 -2.74 -12.94 -18.86
C ASN A 42 -3.77 -13.97 -19.36
N TYR A 43 -3.85 -14.15 -20.67
CA TYR A 43 -4.53 -15.25 -21.31
C TYR A 43 -3.56 -16.42 -21.47
N ARG A 44 -3.95 -17.60 -20.98
CA ARG A 44 -3.16 -18.82 -21.05
C ARG A 44 -3.85 -19.87 -21.90
N ASP A 45 -3.08 -20.49 -22.77
CA ASP A 45 -3.55 -21.51 -23.72
C ASP A 45 -3.30 -22.90 -23.14
N ARG A 46 -4.36 -23.70 -22.98
CA ARG A 46 -4.29 -25.09 -22.52
C ARG A 46 -3.41 -25.95 -23.45
N ARG A 47 -3.47 -25.73 -24.75
CA ARG A 47 -2.72 -26.50 -25.76
C ARG A 47 -1.21 -26.27 -25.69
N ARG A 48 -0.77 -25.24 -24.96
CA ARG A 48 0.63 -24.84 -24.77
C ARG A 48 1.05 -24.97 -23.31
N ASP A 49 0.58 -25.99 -22.62
CA ASP A 49 0.89 -26.22 -21.20
C ASP A 49 0.68 -25.01 -20.32
N GLY A 50 -0.31 -24.20 -20.64
CA GLY A 50 -0.65 -23.01 -19.86
C GLY A 50 0.33 -21.85 -20.02
N GLN A 51 1.14 -21.82 -21.07
CA GLN A 51 1.97 -20.67 -21.38
C GLN A 51 1.12 -19.44 -21.68
N ILE A 52 1.65 -18.26 -21.35
CA ILE A 52 0.98 -17.00 -21.64
C ILE A 52 0.97 -16.80 -23.15
N ALA A 53 -0.23 -16.79 -23.75
CA ALA A 53 -0.40 -16.52 -25.15
C ALA A 53 -0.59 -15.02 -25.45
N ARG A 54 -1.24 -14.31 -24.53
CA ARG A 54 -1.53 -12.87 -24.67
C ARG A 54 -1.57 -12.20 -23.29
N LYS A 55 -1.23 -10.90 -23.28
CA LYS A 55 -1.42 -10.01 -22.13
C LYS A 55 -2.49 -9.00 -22.48
N TYR A 56 -3.41 -8.76 -21.57
CA TYR A 56 -4.51 -7.83 -21.71
C TYR A 56 -4.39 -6.70 -20.68
N THR A 57 -4.74 -5.50 -21.11
CA THR A 57 -4.92 -4.33 -20.25
C THR A 57 -6.27 -3.70 -20.58
N ILE A 58 -7.16 -3.63 -19.60
CA ILE A 58 -8.45 -2.96 -19.72
C ILE A 58 -8.41 -1.68 -18.90
N LYS A 59 -8.76 -0.56 -19.52
CA LYS A 59 -8.89 0.74 -18.88
C LYS A 59 -10.34 1.08 -18.66
N PHE A 60 -10.63 1.69 -17.51
CA PHE A 60 -11.95 2.13 -17.12
C PHE A 60 -11.97 3.63 -16.86
N ASN A 61 -13.12 4.29 -17.11
CA ASN A 61 -13.37 5.66 -16.71
C ASN A 61 -13.86 5.73 -15.24
N ASP A 62 -14.22 6.93 -14.80
CA ASP A 62 -14.75 7.16 -13.43
C ASP A 62 -16.06 6.44 -13.17
N GLU A 63 -16.87 6.22 -14.20
CA GLU A 63 -18.13 5.46 -14.13
C GLU A 63 -17.93 3.94 -14.23
N LEU A 64 -16.68 3.45 -14.23
CA LEU A 64 -16.32 2.06 -14.41
C LEU A 64 -16.81 1.45 -15.74
N LYS A 65 -16.91 2.27 -16.79
CA LYS A 65 -17.11 1.83 -18.17
C LYS A 65 -15.76 1.62 -18.84
N VAL A 66 -15.65 0.60 -19.66
CA VAL A 66 -14.44 0.31 -20.44
C VAL A 66 -14.21 1.42 -21.46
N THR A 67 -13.04 2.01 -21.43
CA THR A 67 -12.60 3.06 -22.36
C THR A 67 -11.60 2.56 -23.39
N ASP A 68 -10.76 1.60 -23.01
CA ASP A 68 -9.73 1.07 -23.88
C ASP A 68 -9.41 -0.40 -23.52
N ILE A 69 -9.12 -1.20 -24.53
CA ILE A 69 -8.70 -2.60 -24.39
C ILE A 69 -7.47 -2.81 -25.24
N ILE A 70 -6.35 -3.07 -24.57
CA ILE A 70 -5.07 -3.35 -25.22
C ILE A 70 -4.76 -4.83 -25.03
N ALA A 71 -4.54 -5.54 -26.11
CA ALA A 71 -4.06 -6.91 -26.10
C ALA A 71 -2.75 -7.01 -26.84
N VAL A 72 -1.76 -7.66 -26.23
CA VAL A 72 -0.45 -7.88 -26.81
C VAL A 72 -0.20 -9.39 -26.86
N SER A 73 0.08 -9.92 -28.05
CA SER A 73 0.52 -11.31 -28.18
C SER A 73 1.97 -11.47 -27.72
N ILE A 74 2.39 -12.73 -27.43
CA ILE A 74 3.80 -13.02 -27.10
C ILE A 74 4.75 -12.59 -28.24
N LYS A 75 4.27 -12.59 -29.48
CA LYS A 75 5.04 -12.14 -30.66
C LYS A 75 5.10 -10.61 -30.81
N GLY A 76 4.54 -9.85 -29.85
CA GLY A 76 4.57 -8.39 -29.86
C GLY A 76 3.50 -7.71 -30.71
N SER A 77 2.67 -8.47 -31.46
CA SER A 77 1.59 -7.88 -32.27
C SER A 77 0.44 -7.41 -31.38
N ARG A 78 0.01 -6.16 -31.57
CA ARG A 78 -1.17 -5.59 -30.89
C ARG A 78 -2.44 -6.24 -31.45
N ILE A 79 -3.35 -6.62 -30.55
CA ILE A 79 -4.67 -7.14 -30.88
C ILE A 79 -5.69 -6.17 -30.28
N GLU A 80 -6.53 -5.57 -31.09
CA GLU A 80 -7.42 -4.48 -30.66
C GLU A 80 -8.79 -4.94 -30.15
N ARG A 81 -9.12 -6.23 -30.23
CA ARG A 81 -10.45 -6.71 -29.83
C ARG A 81 -10.36 -7.77 -28.74
N PHE A 82 -11.07 -7.49 -27.68
CA PHE A 82 -11.35 -8.42 -26.60
C PHE A 82 -12.87 -8.61 -26.53
N GLY A 83 -13.36 -9.75 -27.04
CA GLY A 83 -14.80 -10.02 -27.16
C GLY A 83 -15.36 -10.86 -25.99
N ASN A 84 -14.80 -10.76 -24.78
CA ASN A 84 -15.28 -11.56 -23.66
C ASN A 84 -15.92 -10.69 -22.57
N CYS A 85 -17.24 -10.47 -22.69
CA CYS A 85 -18.02 -9.69 -21.72
C CYS A 85 -17.94 -10.21 -20.28
N ARG A 86 -17.73 -11.53 -20.07
CA ARG A 86 -17.59 -12.09 -18.71
C ARG A 86 -16.30 -11.68 -18.06
N ALA A 87 -15.19 -11.67 -18.83
CA ALA A 87 -13.91 -11.22 -18.31
C ALA A 87 -13.90 -9.70 -18.04
N GLU A 88 -14.58 -8.90 -18.87
CA GLU A 88 -14.75 -7.46 -18.61
C GLU A 88 -15.54 -7.23 -17.32
N LYS A 89 -16.63 -7.98 -17.10
CA LYS A 89 -17.40 -7.91 -15.86
C LYS A 89 -16.57 -8.28 -14.65
N LEU A 90 -15.77 -9.35 -14.74
CA LEU A 90 -14.86 -9.74 -13.68
C LEU A 90 -13.80 -8.66 -13.39
N CYS A 91 -13.20 -8.08 -14.43
CA CYS A 91 -12.23 -6.99 -14.27
C CYS A 91 -12.85 -5.78 -13.56
N ARG A 92 -14.09 -5.41 -13.90
CA ARG A 92 -14.83 -4.35 -13.23
C ARG A 92 -15.05 -4.66 -11.75
N GLU A 93 -15.51 -5.88 -11.43
CA GLU A 93 -15.71 -6.30 -10.03
C GLU A 93 -14.41 -6.28 -9.22
N LEU A 94 -13.30 -6.73 -9.81
CA LEU A 94 -12.00 -6.72 -9.16
C LEU A 94 -11.50 -5.29 -8.91
N LEU A 95 -11.70 -4.39 -9.87
CA LEU A 95 -11.34 -2.99 -9.73
C LEU A 95 -12.20 -2.29 -8.67
N MET A 96 -13.52 -2.53 -8.63
CA MET A 96 -14.40 -2.00 -7.58
C MET A 96 -13.93 -2.42 -6.20
N ARG A 97 -13.68 -3.71 -5.98
CA ARG A 97 -13.18 -4.21 -4.69
C ARG A 97 -11.82 -3.60 -4.31
N ALA A 98 -10.95 -3.34 -5.28
CA ALA A 98 -9.67 -2.70 -5.03
C ALA A 98 -9.85 -1.23 -4.61
N LEU A 99 -10.76 -0.50 -5.25
CA LEU A 99 -11.09 0.89 -4.91
C LEU A 99 -11.76 0.99 -3.53
N ASP A 100 -12.70 0.11 -3.21
CA ASP A 100 -13.36 0.10 -1.91
C ASP A 100 -12.36 -0.21 -0.78
N SER A 101 -11.46 -1.18 -0.99
CA SER A 101 -10.40 -1.49 -0.02
C SER A 101 -9.42 -0.32 0.18
N GLN A 102 -9.21 0.51 -0.83
CA GLN A 102 -8.39 1.71 -0.71
C GLN A 102 -9.10 2.78 0.12
N LYS A 103 -10.39 3.04 -0.16
CA LYS A 103 -11.19 4.00 0.61
C LYS A 103 -11.27 3.64 2.10
N GLN A 104 -11.46 2.35 2.42
CA GLN A 104 -11.46 1.90 3.81
C GLN A 104 -10.15 2.19 4.52
N LYS A 105 -9.01 1.90 3.89
CA LYS A 105 -7.70 2.22 4.45
C LYS A 105 -7.49 3.71 4.68
N GLU A 106 -7.89 4.54 3.72
CA GLU A 106 -7.79 6.00 3.84
C GLU A 106 -8.68 6.54 4.98
N GLN A 107 -9.82 5.89 5.26
CA GLN A 107 -10.67 6.21 6.40
C GLN A 107 -10.03 5.79 7.73
N GLU A 108 -9.54 4.56 7.82
CA GLU A 108 -8.84 4.04 9.00
C GLU A 108 -7.61 4.89 9.36
N GLU A 109 -6.83 5.31 8.35
CA GLU A 109 -5.67 6.19 8.55
C GLU A 109 -6.07 7.58 9.07
N LYS A 110 -7.21 8.14 8.60
CA LYS A 110 -7.73 9.41 9.08
C LYS A 110 -8.23 9.30 10.51
N GLU A 111 -9.00 8.26 10.84
CA GLU A 111 -9.48 8.00 12.20
C GLU A 111 -8.32 7.81 13.19
N GLN A 112 -7.25 7.11 12.79
CA GLN A 112 -6.05 6.96 13.63
C GLN A 112 -5.29 8.28 13.80
N GLN A 113 -5.30 9.19 12.83
CA GLN A 113 -4.70 10.51 12.98
C GLN A 113 -5.53 11.44 13.87
N GLU A 114 -6.86 11.31 13.87
CA GLU A 114 -7.74 12.07 14.76
C GLU A 114 -7.73 11.54 16.22
N GLU A 115 -7.47 10.23 16.39
CA GLU A 115 -7.34 9.61 17.71
C GLU A 115 -5.97 9.83 18.39
N ILE A 116 -4.99 10.45 17.74
CA ILE A 116 -3.80 10.90 18.45
C ILE A 116 -4.29 11.99 19.41
N PRO A 117 -4.53 11.66 20.71
CA PRO A 117 -4.91 12.68 21.67
C PRO A 117 -3.77 13.68 21.61
N TYR A 118 -4.10 14.94 21.35
CA TYR A 118 -3.18 16.05 21.53
C TYR A 118 -2.71 15.98 22.98
N PHE A 119 -1.66 15.17 23.16
CA PHE A 119 -0.99 15.06 24.45
C PHE A 119 -0.40 16.45 24.66
N LYS A 120 -1.19 17.27 25.35
CA LYS A 120 -0.76 18.54 25.86
C LYS A 120 0.43 18.17 26.74
N GLU A 121 1.62 18.17 26.14
CA GLU A 121 2.87 17.96 26.86
C GLU A 121 2.85 18.96 28.01
N SER A 122 2.52 18.47 29.18
CA SER A 122 2.64 19.30 30.39
C SER A 122 4.14 19.63 30.46
N PRO A 123 4.53 20.91 30.47
CA PRO A 123 5.92 21.33 30.41
C PRO A 123 6.76 20.84 31.58
N THR A 124 6.16 20.15 32.54
CA THR A 124 6.77 19.67 33.78
C THR A 124 7.62 18.40 33.64
N LYS A 125 7.47 17.59 32.56
CA LYS A 125 8.26 16.34 32.43
C LYS A 125 9.68 16.53 31.94
N TRP A 126 9.99 17.60 31.24
CA TRP A 126 11.32 17.84 30.68
C TRP A 126 12.34 18.30 31.72
N TYR A 127 11.89 18.86 32.84
CA TYR A 127 12.78 19.35 33.90
C TYR A 127 13.15 18.29 34.95
N LEU A 128 12.39 17.21 35.06
CA LEU A 128 12.69 16.15 36.02
C LEU A 128 13.96 15.35 35.70
N GLY A 129 14.24 15.12 34.42
CA GLY A 129 15.44 14.38 33.99
C GLY A 129 16.74 15.07 34.38
N PRO A 130 16.99 16.31 33.95
CA PRO A 130 18.24 17.01 34.29
C PRO A 130 18.36 17.33 35.78
N ILE A 131 17.27 17.64 36.48
CA ILE A 131 17.26 17.86 37.93
C ILE A 131 17.66 16.59 38.68
N PHE A 132 17.15 15.43 38.28
CA PHE A 132 17.52 14.16 38.90
C PHE A 132 19.01 13.85 38.71
N PHE A 133 19.58 14.11 37.57
CA PHE A 133 21.03 13.97 37.34
C PHE A 133 21.86 14.90 38.19
N VAL A 134 21.43 16.14 38.36
CA VAL A 134 22.15 17.11 39.22
C VAL A 134 22.13 16.66 40.67
N ILE A 135 21.03 16.20 41.18
CA ILE A 135 20.88 15.70 42.58
C ILE A 135 21.79 14.47 42.78
N MET A 136 21.77 13.51 41.88
CA MET A 136 22.62 12.32 41.93
C MET A 136 24.11 12.67 41.90
N PHE A 137 24.50 13.63 41.05
CA PHE A 137 25.89 14.10 40.95
C PHE A 137 26.38 14.75 42.24
N LEU A 138 25.55 15.60 42.85
CA LEU A 138 25.86 16.24 44.13
C LEU A 138 25.99 15.23 45.27
N ALA A 139 25.10 14.22 45.30
CA ALA A 139 25.20 13.14 46.28
C ALA A 139 26.48 12.32 46.12
N TYR A 140 26.88 12.02 44.89
CA TYR A 140 28.12 11.29 44.63
C TYR A 140 29.36 12.09 45.04
N LEU A 141 29.35 13.39 44.72
CA LEU A 141 30.46 14.32 45.12
C LEU A 141 30.57 14.43 46.62
N GLY A 142 29.46 14.48 47.34
CA GLY A 142 29.43 14.46 48.81
C GLY A 142 30.03 13.18 49.41
N LEU A 143 29.69 12.02 48.88
CA LEU A 143 30.26 10.74 49.30
C LEU A 143 31.75 10.66 49.01
N PHE A 144 32.20 11.19 47.88
CA PHE A 144 33.63 11.22 47.50
C PHE A 144 34.45 12.09 48.48
N ILE A 145 33.94 13.28 48.84
CA ILE A 145 34.57 14.16 49.82
C ILE A 145 34.67 13.49 51.19
N LEU A 146 33.60 12.79 51.61
CA LEU A 146 33.56 12.08 52.89
C LEU A 146 34.56 10.91 52.92
N ALA A 147 34.70 10.18 51.81
CA ALA A 147 35.73 9.16 51.65
C ALA A 147 37.14 9.69 51.76
N LEU A 148 37.42 10.84 51.11
CA LEU A 148 38.71 11.49 51.24
C LEU A 148 39.02 12.00 52.63
N TYR A 149 38.03 12.41 53.35
CA TYR A 149 38.18 12.86 54.75
C TYR A 149 38.53 11.69 55.68
N ASN A 150 37.91 10.53 55.48
CA ASN A 150 38.19 9.31 56.27
C ASN A 150 39.55 8.66 55.98
N VAL A 151 40.14 8.93 54.81
CA VAL A 151 41.49 8.43 54.45
C VAL A 151 42.60 9.31 55.05
N ARG A 152 42.26 10.50 55.52
CA ARG A 152 43.24 11.45 56.12
C ARG A 152 43.34 11.41 57.68
N LEU A 153 42.50 10.57 58.30
CA LEU A 153 42.57 10.23 59.72
C LEU A 153 43.28 8.88 59.90
#